data_7dd63b5b9705b78e4560a8fc44f4ccd7
#
_entry.id   7dd63b5b9705b78e4560a8fc44f4ccd7
#
_cell.length_a   1.000
_cell.length_b   1.000
_cell.length_c   1.000
_cell.angle_alpha   90.00
_cell.angle_beta   90.00
_cell.angle_gamma   90.00
#
_symmetry.space_group_name_H-M   'P 1'
#
loop_
_entity.id
_entity.type
_entity.pdbx_description
1 polymer ?
#
loop_
_entity_poly.entity_id
_entity_poly.type
_entity_poly.pdbx_seq_one_letter_code
_entity_poly.pdbx_strand_id
1 'polypeptide(L)'
;FVWGENGTCLIKSRILSLAKTSATVTLSLPGVAAEVRRDGTHWKIPKGKMEARQQVTAPGTSSLFRIKSASLETSRDASLAGEYRLTVETSLLVRPDAFAKAVTALQLPRALEEGAVEPTPWTKAPVVDETVLNRAKPVKIEPLQPADQPAGTLRFRVPVPSDSYLFLNLPQGFGPSPAFSLAGPWREVFHAAPFQPELDFLQPG
;
A
#
# COMPACT_ATOMS: atom_id res chain seq x y z
N PHE A 1 -34.49 4.45 6.06
CA PHE A 1 -34.35 3.15 6.74
C PHE A 1 -34.90 2.06 5.84
N VAL A 2 -34.12 1.03 5.58
CA VAL A 2 -34.59 -0.17 4.87
C VAL A 2 -34.38 -1.35 5.81
N TRP A 3 -35.45 -2.06 6.13
CA TRP A 3 -35.38 -3.28 6.93
C TRP A 3 -35.10 -4.48 6.01
N GLY A 4 -34.06 -5.24 6.33
CA GLY A 4 -33.78 -6.52 5.66
C GLY A 4 -34.53 -7.68 6.29
N GLU A 5 -34.68 -8.77 5.56
CA GLU A 5 -35.46 -9.96 5.97
C GLU A 5 -35.00 -10.63 7.27
N ASN A 6 -33.77 -10.33 7.73
CA ASN A 6 -33.16 -10.95 8.93
C ASN A 6 -33.11 -10.00 10.15
N GLY A 7 -33.98 -9.01 10.23
CA GLY A 7 -33.96 -8.04 11.32
C GLY A 7 -32.79 -7.06 11.28
N THR A 8 -32.09 -6.97 10.15
CA THR A 8 -31.05 -5.99 9.91
C THR A 8 -31.65 -4.66 9.45
N CYS A 9 -31.19 -3.56 10.01
CA CYS A 9 -31.59 -2.22 9.58
C CYS A 9 -30.45 -1.57 8.79
N LEU A 10 -30.70 -1.25 7.53
CA LEU A 10 -29.76 -0.51 6.70
C LEU A 10 -30.05 0.99 6.85
N ILE A 11 -29.12 1.72 7.44
CA ILE A 11 -29.16 3.17 7.54
C ILE A 11 -28.34 3.75 6.39
N LYS A 12 -28.99 4.39 5.42
CA LYS A 12 -28.32 5.18 4.39
C LYS A 12 -28.22 6.62 4.87
N SER A 13 -27.01 7.11 5.08
CA SER A 13 -26.76 8.54 5.34
C SER A 13 -26.39 9.25 4.04
N ARG A 14 -26.44 10.58 4.04
CA ARG A 14 -25.74 11.40 3.04
C ARG A 14 -24.23 11.16 3.19
N ILE A 15 -23.46 11.46 2.13
CA ILE A 15 -22.00 11.31 2.12
C ILE A 15 -21.42 11.94 3.39
N LEU A 16 -20.83 11.12 4.25
CA LEU A 16 -20.05 11.59 5.39
C LEU A 16 -18.66 11.96 4.89
N SER A 17 -18.19 13.15 5.20
CA SER A 17 -16.79 13.49 4.99
C SER A 17 -15.96 12.65 5.97
N LEU A 18 -15.14 11.74 5.45
CA LEU A 18 -14.24 10.93 6.27
C LEU A 18 -13.15 11.84 6.86
N ALA A 19 -12.92 11.71 8.16
CA ALA A 19 -11.79 12.37 8.82
C ALA A 19 -10.45 11.75 8.35
N LYS A 20 -9.34 12.48 8.47
CA LYS A 20 -8.01 11.94 8.16
C LYS A 20 -7.63 10.77 9.08
N THR A 21 -8.01 10.85 10.34
CA THR A 21 -7.81 9.80 11.36
C THR A 21 -9.09 9.02 11.57
N SER A 22 -8.98 7.80 12.13
CA SER A 22 -10.16 7.02 12.51
C SER A 22 -11.02 7.79 13.50
N ALA A 23 -12.34 7.72 13.31
CA ALA A 23 -13.31 8.37 14.16
C ALA A 23 -14.36 7.36 14.64
N THR A 24 -14.78 7.48 15.89
CA THR A 24 -15.90 6.70 16.40
C THR A 24 -17.20 7.44 16.09
N VAL A 25 -18.06 6.78 15.32
CA VAL A 25 -19.40 7.26 15.01
C VAL A 25 -20.37 6.56 15.97
N THR A 26 -21.08 7.33 16.78
CA THR A 26 -22.12 6.79 17.64
C THR A 26 -23.47 6.98 16.96
N LEU A 27 -24.12 5.87 16.66
CA LEU A 27 -25.50 5.85 16.21
C LEU A 27 -26.38 5.81 17.46
N SER A 28 -27.16 6.85 17.67
CA SER A 28 -28.13 6.92 18.75
C SER A 28 -29.53 6.99 18.13
N LEU A 29 -30.38 6.07 18.52
CA LEU A 29 -31.79 6.06 18.14
C LEU A 29 -32.62 6.36 19.40
N PRO A 30 -32.80 7.65 19.72
CA PRO A 30 -33.57 8.01 20.90
C PRO A 30 -35.06 7.75 20.65
N GLY A 31 -35.64 6.90 21.46
CA GLY A 31 -37.07 6.80 21.64
C GLY A 31 -37.94 6.59 20.40
N VAL A 32 -37.42 5.83 19.42
CA VAL A 32 -38.24 5.51 18.24
C VAL A 32 -39.28 4.47 18.63
N ALA A 33 -40.57 4.81 18.42
CA ALA A 33 -41.61 3.80 18.47
C ALA A 33 -41.38 2.79 17.36
N ALA A 34 -41.13 1.54 17.71
CA ALA A 34 -40.97 0.48 16.74
C ALA A 34 -42.15 -0.51 16.85
N GLU A 35 -42.64 -0.90 15.70
CA GLU A 35 -43.60 -1.99 15.60
C GLU A 35 -42.90 -3.16 14.95
N VAL A 36 -42.73 -4.24 15.71
CA VAL A 36 -42.10 -5.47 15.24
C VAL A 36 -43.17 -6.51 15.03
N ARG A 37 -43.24 -7.08 13.83
CA ARG A 37 -44.09 -8.25 13.53
C ARG A 37 -43.20 -9.49 13.46
N ARG A 38 -43.48 -10.44 14.32
CA ARG A 38 -42.86 -11.76 14.23
C ARG A 38 -43.96 -12.80 14.46
N ASP A 39 -44.09 -13.74 13.55
CA ASP A 39 -45.00 -14.89 13.67
C ASP A 39 -46.45 -14.55 14.03
N GLY A 40 -46.99 -13.48 13.43
CA GLY A 40 -48.36 -13.01 13.68
C GLY A 40 -48.52 -12.21 14.98
N THR A 41 -47.48 -12.04 15.76
CA THR A 41 -47.52 -11.25 17.00
C THR A 41 -46.98 -9.87 16.79
N HIS A 42 -47.76 -8.86 17.19
CA HIS A 42 -47.38 -7.45 17.13
C HIS A 42 -46.76 -6.99 18.45
N TRP A 43 -45.55 -6.51 18.38
CA TRP A 43 -44.87 -5.87 19.52
C TRP A 43 -44.77 -4.37 19.26
N LYS A 44 -45.40 -3.57 20.11
CA LYS A 44 -45.23 -2.13 20.07
C LYS A 44 -44.23 -1.71 21.15
N ILE A 45 -43.13 -1.11 20.73
CA ILE A 45 -42.17 -0.50 21.66
C ILE A 45 -42.59 0.96 21.82
N PRO A 46 -43.01 1.38 23.01
CA PRO A 46 -43.48 2.76 23.24
C PRO A 46 -42.33 3.76 23.05
N LYS A 47 -42.69 4.93 22.47
CA LYS A 47 -41.77 6.05 22.30
C LYS A 47 -41.15 6.43 23.66
N GLY A 48 -39.82 6.48 23.72
CA GLY A 48 -39.06 6.90 24.89
C GLY A 48 -38.58 5.80 25.84
N LYS A 49 -38.95 4.52 25.61
CA LYS A 49 -38.56 3.41 26.53
C LYS A 49 -37.32 2.62 26.09
N MET A 50 -36.82 2.80 24.86
CA MET A 50 -35.57 2.16 24.40
C MET A 50 -34.70 3.20 23.71
N GLU A 51 -33.47 3.32 24.19
CA GLU A 51 -32.41 4.02 23.49
C GLU A 51 -31.43 2.95 22.99
N ALA A 52 -31.36 2.79 21.68
CA ALA A 52 -30.34 1.94 21.08
C ALA A 52 -29.14 2.81 20.73
N ARG A 53 -27.99 2.48 21.30
CA ARG A 53 -26.70 3.10 20.96
C ARG A 53 -25.77 2.03 20.38
N GLN A 54 -25.20 2.32 19.24
CA GLN A 54 -24.17 1.51 18.63
C GLN A 54 -22.99 2.38 18.23
N GLN A 55 -21.81 1.94 18.59
CA GLN A 55 -20.57 2.60 18.16
C GLN A 55 -19.94 1.83 17.01
N VAL A 56 -19.60 2.55 15.96
CA VAL A 56 -18.89 2.02 14.79
C VAL A 56 -17.65 2.87 14.58
N THR A 57 -16.49 2.21 14.50
CA THR A 57 -15.25 2.90 14.15
C THR A 57 -15.17 3.05 12.64
N ALA A 58 -15.26 4.26 12.15
CA ALA A 58 -14.98 4.59 10.76
C ALA A 58 -13.47 4.75 10.58
N PRO A 59 -12.83 4.01 9.64
CA PRO A 59 -11.41 4.18 9.37
C PRO A 59 -11.13 5.58 8.80
N GLY A 60 -10.02 6.18 9.21
CA GLY A 60 -9.58 7.44 8.65
C GLY A 60 -9.09 7.29 7.20
N THR A 61 -9.15 8.36 6.42
CA THR A 61 -8.73 8.33 5.01
C THR A 61 -7.24 8.00 4.85
N SER A 62 -6.40 8.39 5.82
CA SER A 62 -4.98 8.04 5.86
C SER A 62 -4.70 6.53 6.04
N SER A 63 -5.67 5.75 6.52
CA SER A 63 -5.53 4.29 6.64
C SER A 63 -5.95 3.53 5.37
N LEU A 64 -6.60 4.22 4.43
CA LEU A 64 -7.12 3.62 3.21
C LEU A 64 -6.06 3.48 2.12
N PHE A 65 -5.08 4.37 2.08
CA PHE A 65 -3.95 4.25 1.16
C PHE A 65 -2.74 3.61 1.85
N ARG A 66 -2.26 2.51 1.27
CA ARG A 66 -1.07 1.79 1.73
C ARG A 66 -0.40 1.07 0.58
N ILE A 67 0.88 0.83 0.70
CA ILE A 67 1.59 -0.16 -0.11
C ILE A 67 1.24 -1.54 0.46
N LYS A 68 0.71 -2.43 -0.38
CA LYS A 68 0.31 -3.80 0.00
C LYS A 68 1.50 -4.74 -0.02
N SER A 69 2.26 -4.67 -1.11
CA SER A 69 3.45 -5.48 -1.33
C SER A 69 4.40 -4.77 -2.28
N ALA A 70 5.66 -5.12 -2.21
CA ALA A 70 6.65 -4.75 -3.21
C ALA A 70 7.65 -5.89 -3.38
N SER A 71 8.09 -6.14 -4.62
CA SER A 71 9.10 -7.13 -4.95
C SER A 71 10.06 -6.59 -5.99
N LEU A 72 11.31 -7.04 -5.92
CA LEU A 72 12.34 -6.79 -6.91
C LEU A 72 12.76 -8.13 -7.50
N GLU A 73 12.60 -8.29 -8.80
CA GLU A 73 12.84 -9.53 -9.51
C GLU A 73 13.76 -9.31 -10.71
N THR A 74 14.50 -10.34 -11.10
CA THR A 74 15.25 -10.31 -12.34
C THR A 74 14.28 -10.24 -13.52
N SER A 75 14.59 -9.38 -14.50
CA SER A 75 13.78 -9.33 -15.72
C SER A 75 14.02 -10.58 -16.55
N ARG A 76 12.93 -11.21 -16.98
CA ARG A 76 12.95 -12.29 -17.98
C ARG A 76 12.71 -11.79 -19.40
N ASP A 77 12.45 -10.51 -19.56
CA ASP A 77 12.26 -9.88 -20.85
C ASP A 77 13.63 -9.60 -21.48
N ALA A 78 13.82 -10.05 -22.71
CA ALA A 78 15.07 -9.83 -23.46
C ALA A 78 15.43 -8.32 -23.61
N SER A 79 14.41 -7.44 -23.60
CA SER A 79 14.61 -5.98 -23.64
C SER A 79 15.16 -5.42 -22.33
N LEU A 80 15.04 -6.16 -21.22
CA LEU A 80 15.51 -5.81 -19.89
C LEU A 80 16.61 -6.74 -19.39
N ALA A 81 17.32 -7.41 -20.30
CA ALA A 81 18.41 -8.33 -19.95
C ALA A 81 19.47 -7.60 -19.10
N GLY A 82 19.77 -8.14 -17.92
CA GLY A 82 20.70 -7.54 -16.97
C GLY A 82 20.11 -6.41 -16.11
N GLU A 83 18.80 -6.25 -16.11
CA GLU A 83 18.07 -5.27 -15.28
C GLU A 83 17.06 -5.96 -14.36
N TYR A 84 16.52 -5.19 -13.41
CA TYR A 84 15.54 -5.68 -12.46
C TYR A 84 14.19 -5.02 -12.68
N ARG A 85 13.15 -5.76 -12.38
CA ARG A 85 11.78 -5.29 -12.35
C ARG A 85 11.32 -5.11 -10.91
N LEU A 86 11.00 -3.87 -10.54
CA LEU A 86 10.30 -3.56 -9.30
C LEU A 86 8.80 -3.61 -9.55
N THR A 87 8.09 -4.43 -8.80
CA THR A 87 6.63 -4.47 -8.78
C THR A 87 6.14 -3.96 -7.44
N VAL A 88 5.23 -2.98 -7.45
CA VAL A 88 4.63 -2.39 -6.25
C VAL A 88 3.12 -2.47 -6.35
N GLU A 89 2.48 -3.08 -5.36
CA GLU A 89 1.02 -3.12 -5.24
C GLU A 89 0.51 -2.10 -4.24
N THR A 90 -0.49 -1.35 -4.64
CA THR A 90 -1.12 -0.31 -3.82
C THR A 90 -2.58 -0.64 -3.52
N SER A 91 -3.11 -0.11 -2.42
CA SER A 91 -4.52 -0.32 -2.06
C SER A 91 -5.50 0.51 -2.89
N LEU A 92 -5.04 1.61 -3.48
CA LEU A 92 -5.79 2.49 -4.37
C LEU A 92 -4.97 2.74 -5.63
N LEU A 93 -5.63 3.16 -6.71
CA LEU A 93 -4.97 3.44 -7.97
C LEU A 93 -4.04 4.65 -7.87
N VAL A 94 -2.80 4.51 -8.36
CA VAL A 94 -1.77 5.55 -8.38
C VAL A 94 -1.18 5.64 -9.77
N ARG A 95 -0.83 6.85 -10.19
CA ARG A 95 -0.13 7.07 -11.44
C ARG A 95 1.34 6.67 -11.31
N PRO A 96 1.88 5.85 -12.24
CA PRO A 96 3.28 5.42 -12.20
C PRO A 96 4.28 6.57 -12.20
N ASP A 97 4.03 7.62 -12.98
CA ASP A 97 4.89 8.81 -13.03
C ASP A 97 4.92 9.56 -11.69
N ALA A 98 3.78 9.65 -10.99
CA ALA A 98 3.69 10.29 -9.69
C ALA A 98 4.48 9.49 -8.63
N PHE A 99 4.38 8.15 -8.68
CA PHE A 99 5.16 7.29 -7.81
C PHE A 99 6.66 7.43 -8.07
N ALA A 100 7.09 7.35 -9.34
CA ALA A 100 8.50 7.45 -9.73
C ALA A 100 9.13 8.81 -9.36
N LYS A 101 8.35 9.89 -9.38
CA LYS A 101 8.80 11.23 -8.97
C LYS A 101 8.89 11.39 -7.45
N ALA A 102 8.03 10.71 -6.69
CA ALA A 102 7.95 10.86 -5.25
C ALA A 102 8.89 9.93 -4.49
N VAL A 103 9.20 8.76 -5.05
CA VAL A 103 10.06 7.77 -4.41
C VAL A 103 11.52 8.19 -4.52
N THR A 104 12.24 8.11 -3.40
CA THR A 104 13.70 8.13 -3.40
C THR A 104 14.19 6.70 -3.53
N ALA A 105 14.87 6.40 -4.63
CA ALA A 105 15.48 5.09 -4.88
C ALA A 105 17.01 5.23 -4.85
N LEU A 106 17.66 4.42 -4.03
CA LEU A 106 19.11 4.49 -3.78
C LEU A 106 19.71 3.09 -3.84
N GLN A 107 20.81 2.95 -4.57
CA GLN A 107 21.68 1.79 -4.45
C GLN A 107 22.54 1.96 -3.19
N LEU A 108 22.41 1.04 -2.24
CA LEU A 108 23.20 1.07 -1.01
C LEU A 108 24.68 0.75 -1.27
N PRO A 109 25.59 1.24 -0.44
CA PRO A 109 27.01 0.87 -0.52
C PRO A 109 27.17 -0.62 -0.25
N ARG A 110 28.24 -1.22 -0.81
CA ARG A 110 28.51 -2.65 -0.65
C ARG A 110 28.72 -3.05 0.82
N ALA A 111 29.33 -2.16 1.59
CA ALA A 111 29.61 -2.41 2.99
C ALA A 111 29.34 -1.17 3.86
N LEU A 112 29.07 -1.40 5.15
CA LEU A 112 28.84 -0.35 6.13
C LEU A 112 30.08 0.53 6.30
N GLU A 113 31.24 -0.09 6.42
CA GLU A 113 32.53 0.59 6.54
C GLU A 113 33.22 0.70 5.19
N GLU A 114 33.85 1.83 4.93
CA GLU A 114 34.64 2.04 3.74
C GLU A 114 35.88 1.15 3.76
N GLY A 115 36.09 0.38 2.69
CA GLY A 115 37.20 -0.56 2.59
C GLY A 115 36.99 -1.93 3.24
N ALA A 116 35.84 -2.22 3.81
CA ALA A 116 35.52 -3.54 4.32
C ALA A 116 35.56 -4.59 3.20
N VAL A 117 36.18 -5.74 3.52
CA VAL A 117 36.31 -6.86 2.57
C VAL A 117 34.99 -7.56 2.34
N GLU A 118 34.22 -7.75 3.40
CA GLU A 118 32.93 -8.43 3.35
C GLU A 118 31.77 -7.45 3.07
N PRO A 119 30.83 -7.84 2.20
CA PRO A 119 29.63 -7.04 1.95
C PRO A 119 28.72 -7.04 3.19
N THR A 120 28.09 -5.91 3.47
CA THR A 120 27.06 -5.82 4.52
C THR A 120 25.71 -6.33 3.98
N PRO A 121 25.09 -7.32 4.61
CA PRO A 121 23.75 -7.75 4.23
C PRO A 121 22.72 -6.74 4.71
N TRP A 122 22.28 -5.85 3.83
CA TRP A 122 21.20 -4.89 4.11
C TRP A 122 19.84 -5.59 4.03
N THR A 123 19.37 -6.14 5.13
CA THR A 123 18.14 -6.96 5.12
C THR A 123 16.89 -6.19 5.56
N LYS A 124 17.06 -4.99 6.12
CA LYS A 124 15.92 -4.20 6.66
C LYS A 124 16.17 -2.69 6.53
N ALA A 125 15.13 -1.96 6.12
CA ALA A 125 15.16 -0.51 6.00
C ALA A 125 15.55 0.25 7.29
N PRO A 126 15.18 -0.18 8.51
CA PRO A 126 15.58 0.52 9.74
C PRO A 126 17.09 0.53 10.03
N VAL A 127 17.87 -0.34 9.39
CA VAL A 127 19.32 -0.39 9.55
C VAL A 127 20.03 0.66 8.68
N VAL A 128 19.32 1.25 7.74
CA VAL A 128 19.87 2.26 6.81
C VAL A 128 19.76 3.63 7.45
N ASP A 129 20.88 4.10 8.02
CA ASP A 129 21.00 5.42 8.65
C ASP A 129 21.45 6.51 7.66
N GLU A 130 21.57 7.73 8.15
CA GLU A 130 22.02 8.88 7.36
C GLU A 130 23.43 8.71 6.80
N THR A 131 24.32 8.06 7.54
CA THR A 131 25.71 7.83 7.12
C THR A 131 25.75 6.92 5.90
N VAL A 132 24.93 5.88 5.90
CA VAL A 132 24.76 4.96 4.78
C VAL A 132 24.12 5.68 3.59
N LEU A 133 23.06 6.45 3.83
CA LEU A 133 22.36 7.19 2.78
C LEU A 133 23.25 8.21 2.06
N ASN A 134 24.15 8.87 2.79
CA ASN A 134 25.11 9.84 2.21
C ASN A 134 26.11 9.19 1.25
N ARG A 135 26.34 7.88 1.38
CA ARG A 135 27.25 7.09 0.51
C ARG A 135 26.50 6.33 -0.58
N ALA A 136 25.16 6.31 -0.50
CA ALA A 136 24.31 5.60 -1.46
C ALA A 136 24.23 6.36 -2.79
N LYS A 137 24.10 5.63 -3.87
CA LYS A 137 23.99 6.20 -5.23
C LYS A 137 22.54 6.32 -5.64
N PRO A 138 22.10 7.48 -6.17
CA PRO A 138 20.74 7.62 -6.66
C PRO A 138 20.49 6.69 -7.85
N VAL A 139 19.31 6.08 -7.87
CA VAL A 139 18.84 5.21 -8.94
C VAL A 139 17.58 5.80 -9.53
N LYS A 140 17.51 5.91 -10.85
CA LYS A 140 16.30 6.34 -11.53
C LYS A 140 15.46 5.11 -11.87
N ILE A 141 14.26 5.04 -11.34
CA ILE A 141 13.29 4.01 -11.72
C ILE A 141 12.43 4.52 -12.88
N GLU A 142 12.12 3.65 -13.84
CA GLU A 142 11.36 4.02 -15.03
C GLU A 142 10.11 3.15 -15.15
N PRO A 143 8.90 3.76 -15.33
CA PRO A 143 7.68 2.98 -15.51
C PRO A 143 7.74 2.06 -16.73
N LEU A 144 7.30 0.81 -16.57
CA LEU A 144 7.16 -0.19 -17.66
C LEU A 144 5.74 -0.22 -18.24
N GLN A 145 4.87 0.68 -17.81
CA GLN A 145 3.49 0.81 -18.23
C GLN A 145 3.17 2.29 -18.51
N PRO A 146 2.02 2.62 -19.14
CA PRO A 146 1.65 4.01 -19.38
C PRO A 146 1.75 4.85 -18.10
N ALA A 147 2.61 5.88 -18.15
CA ALA A 147 3.05 6.61 -16.95
C ALA A 147 1.93 7.47 -16.33
N ASP A 148 0.96 7.87 -17.14
CA ASP A 148 -0.16 8.75 -16.78
C ASP A 148 -1.45 7.99 -16.38
N GLN A 149 -1.50 6.67 -16.63
CA GLN A 149 -2.67 5.85 -16.29
C GLN A 149 -2.58 5.32 -14.86
N PRO A 150 -3.55 5.64 -13.98
CA PRO A 150 -3.58 5.13 -12.63
C PRO A 150 -3.74 3.60 -12.61
N ALA A 151 -2.93 2.92 -11.80
CA ALA A 151 -2.94 1.46 -11.65
C ALA A 151 -2.78 1.06 -10.17
N GLY A 152 -3.29 -0.12 -9.81
CA GLY A 152 -3.11 -0.72 -8.48
C GLY A 152 -1.81 -1.54 -8.38
N THR A 153 -1.27 -1.98 -9.53
CA THR A 153 0.02 -2.64 -9.64
C THR A 153 0.92 -1.79 -10.52
N LEU A 154 2.02 -1.32 -9.96
CA LEU A 154 3.01 -0.47 -10.61
C LEU A 154 4.24 -1.32 -10.92
N ARG A 155 4.76 -1.21 -12.15
CA ARG A 155 5.96 -1.91 -12.59
C ARG A 155 6.99 -0.92 -13.09
N PHE A 156 8.23 -1.08 -12.62
CA PHE A 156 9.33 -0.20 -12.96
C PHE A 156 10.57 -1.01 -13.36
N ARG A 157 11.32 -0.48 -14.32
CA ARG A 157 12.68 -0.87 -14.61
C ARG A 157 13.61 -0.24 -13.57
N VAL A 158 14.54 -1.03 -13.04
CA VAL A 158 15.51 -0.61 -12.02
C VAL A 158 16.91 -0.98 -12.46
N PRO A 159 17.72 -0.01 -12.90
CA PRO A 159 19.09 -0.27 -13.36
C PRO A 159 20.06 -0.29 -12.17
N VAL A 160 20.06 -1.38 -11.41
CA VAL A 160 21.04 -1.61 -10.33
C VAL A 160 21.94 -2.79 -10.67
N PRO A 161 23.20 -2.80 -10.20
CA PRO A 161 24.08 -3.95 -10.38
C PRO A 161 23.54 -5.20 -9.71
N SER A 162 23.88 -6.34 -10.29
CA SER A 162 23.68 -7.66 -9.67
C SER A 162 24.40 -7.73 -8.33
N ASP A 163 23.83 -8.46 -7.39
CA ASP A 163 24.32 -8.63 -6.02
C ASP A 163 24.48 -7.30 -5.26
N SER A 164 23.54 -6.38 -5.48
CA SER A 164 23.47 -5.10 -4.79
C SER A 164 22.15 -4.93 -4.01
N TYR A 165 22.05 -3.88 -3.22
CA TYR A 165 20.84 -3.58 -2.46
C TYR A 165 20.23 -2.26 -2.92
N LEU A 166 18.93 -2.28 -3.16
CA LEU A 166 18.11 -1.13 -3.49
C LEU A 166 17.32 -0.70 -2.26
N PHE A 167 17.50 0.54 -1.83
CA PHE A 167 16.66 1.18 -0.82
C PHE A 167 15.63 2.06 -1.49
N LEU A 168 14.37 1.90 -1.08
CA LEU A 168 13.27 2.77 -1.48
C LEU A 168 12.72 3.52 -0.26
N ASN A 169 12.45 4.81 -0.45
CA ASN A 169 11.77 5.63 0.53
C ASN A 169 10.69 6.45 -0.15
N LEU A 170 9.45 6.20 0.22
CA LEU A 170 8.30 6.98 -0.22
C LEU A 170 7.84 7.85 0.94
N PRO A 171 7.75 9.19 0.78
CA PRO A 171 7.50 10.09 1.89
C PRO A 171 6.08 9.94 2.45
N GLN A 172 5.91 10.29 3.70
CA GLN A 172 4.61 10.52 4.30
C GLN A 172 3.80 11.51 3.46
N GLY A 173 2.50 11.28 3.36
CA GLY A 173 1.61 12.15 2.60
C GLY A 173 1.55 11.83 1.09
N PHE A 174 2.37 10.90 0.58
CA PHE A 174 2.22 10.42 -0.78
C PHE A 174 0.93 9.60 -0.94
N GLY A 175 0.22 9.79 -2.05
CA GLY A 175 -0.99 9.03 -2.39
C GLY A 175 -1.71 9.59 -3.60
N PRO A 176 -2.82 8.96 -4.02
CA PRO A 176 -3.59 9.39 -5.19
C PRO A 176 -4.25 10.77 -4.99
N SER A 177 -4.43 11.21 -3.75
CA SER A 177 -4.91 12.55 -3.40
C SER A 177 -4.52 12.90 -1.97
N PRO A 178 -4.60 14.19 -1.57
CA PRO A 178 -4.33 14.61 -0.19
C PRO A 178 -5.22 13.94 0.87
N ALA A 179 -6.42 13.49 0.47
CA ALA A 179 -7.34 12.79 1.36
C ALA A 179 -6.96 11.32 1.55
N PHE A 180 -6.27 10.72 0.57
CA PHE A 180 -5.87 9.32 0.57
C PHE A 180 -4.36 9.24 0.40
N SER A 181 -3.64 9.29 1.49
CA SER A 181 -2.18 9.35 1.49
C SER A 181 -1.58 8.50 2.59
N LEU A 182 -0.31 8.16 2.47
CA LEU A 182 0.44 7.41 3.48
C LEU A 182 0.43 8.15 4.82
N ALA A 183 0.07 7.44 5.88
CA ALA A 183 0.07 7.97 7.25
C ALA A 183 1.49 8.21 7.79
N GLY A 184 2.47 7.48 7.27
CA GLY A 184 3.90 7.60 7.57
C GLY A 184 4.74 7.29 6.34
N PRO A 185 6.06 7.51 6.37
CA PRO A 185 6.92 7.14 5.26
C PRO A 185 6.94 5.62 5.09
N TRP A 186 6.97 5.15 3.85
CA TRP A 186 7.20 3.75 3.54
C TRP A 186 8.64 3.57 3.10
N ARG A 187 9.34 2.62 3.73
CA ARG A 187 10.75 2.32 3.46
C ARG A 187 10.93 0.83 3.31
N GLU A 188 11.70 0.42 2.30
CA GLU A 188 11.97 -0.98 2.01
C GLU A 188 13.38 -1.14 1.43
N VAL A 189 13.99 -2.30 1.68
CA VAL A 189 15.28 -2.68 1.11
C VAL A 189 15.10 -3.98 0.34
N PHE A 190 15.57 -4.01 -0.89
CA PHE A 190 15.53 -5.17 -1.76
C PHE A 190 16.94 -5.62 -2.11
N HIS A 191 17.17 -6.91 -2.09
CA HIS A 191 18.37 -7.51 -2.64
C HIS A 191 18.17 -7.77 -4.14
N ALA A 192 19.01 -7.17 -4.97
CA ALA A 192 19.10 -7.43 -6.39
C ALA A 192 19.91 -8.73 -6.60
N ALA A 193 19.22 -9.87 -6.43
CA ALA A 193 19.85 -11.18 -6.48
C ALA A 193 20.62 -11.39 -7.79
N PRO A 194 21.74 -12.14 -7.77
CA PRO A 194 22.49 -12.46 -8.98
C PRO A 194 21.62 -13.11 -10.04
N PHE A 195 21.87 -12.77 -11.31
CA PHE A 195 21.23 -13.44 -12.42
C PHE A 195 21.65 -14.91 -12.43
N GLN A 196 20.67 -15.78 -12.35
CA GLN A 196 20.93 -17.22 -12.52
C GLN A 196 20.97 -17.52 -14.02
N PRO A 197 22.05 -18.15 -14.54
CA PRO A 197 22.08 -18.59 -15.93
C PRO A 197 20.99 -19.65 -16.13
N GLU A 198 20.03 -19.40 -16.99
CA GLU A 198 19.08 -20.40 -17.49
C GLU A 198 19.73 -21.10 -18.68
N LEU A 199 19.96 -22.42 -18.58
CA LEU A 199 20.37 -23.26 -19.69
C LEU A 199 19.11 -23.92 -20.27
N ASP A 200 18.57 -23.34 -21.32
CA ASP A 200 17.54 -23.98 -22.13
C ASP A 200 18.20 -25.00 -23.06
N PHE A 201 18.03 -26.29 -22.78
CA PHE A 201 18.36 -27.34 -23.72
C PHE A 201 17.27 -27.34 -24.80
N LEU A 202 17.55 -26.71 -25.93
CA LEU A 202 16.78 -26.93 -27.15
C LEU A 202 16.97 -28.41 -27.54
N GLN A 203 15.93 -29.21 -27.33
CA GLN A 203 15.91 -30.57 -27.90
C GLN A 203 15.96 -30.42 -29.43
N PRO A 204 16.92 -31.04 -30.12
CA PRO A 204 16.89 -31.11 -31.56
C PRO A 204 15.65 -31.90 -31.95
N GLY A 205 14.75 -31.29 -32.74
CA GLY A 205 13.59 -31.93 -33.33
C GLY A 205 14.01 -32.95 -34.39
#